data_68daf02f489e970288785527b93a4102
#
_entry.id   68daf02f489e970288785527b93a4102
#
_cell.length_a   1.000
_cell.length_b   1.000
_cell.length_c   1.000
_cell.angle_alpha   90.00
_cell.angle_beta   90.00
_cell.angle_gamma   90.00
#
_symmetry.space_group_name_H-M   'P 1'
#
loop_
_entity.id
_entity.type
_entity.pdbx_description
1 polymer ?
#
loop_
_entity_poly.entity_id
_entity_poly.type
_entity_poly.pdbx_seq_one_letter_code
_entity_poly.pdbx_strand_id
1 'polypeptide(L)'
;MTTVYGYDSVGNLLTQATSGASEIAFSYSYNKNGYITGEVRTEGGKTTESTYAYDALGQLTSFLQSTGYEEQYAYDKAGNMTEKVLTGTDGIETALKMSYNKGNQLTTMVNGKDKIAYTYDKNGSMVTKVLTSQAYGKLTDAYAYNALDQLTEYVGYDGYKQEFTYDANGMRLSKSEVGNGNRSTLEELLRGNIAGLPEIVEPTQGQINADEADMPTELEWATTEYLYDLTQEYYQVISETTTSSGGASSTTAYAYGLERIAAFTSDSRTSYVYDGRGSVAQAITAPVTGEAVSSALPDVSVQV
;
A
#
# COMPACT_ATOMS: atom_id res chain seq x y z
N MET A 1 23.51 9.22 -5.90
CA MET A 1 22.44 8.71 -6.74
C MET A 1 21.94 9.84 -7.61
N THR A 2 21.81 9.63 -8.91
CA THR A 2 21.36 10.62 -9.88
C THR A 2 20.21 10.02 -10.70
N THR A 3 19.12 10.76 -10.86
CA THR A 3 18.00 10.36 -11.72
C THR A 3 17.87 11.35 -12.88
N VAL A 4 17.76 10.82 -14.09
CA VAL A 4 17.58 11.58 -15.34
C VAL A 4 16.22 11.27 -15.92
N TYR A 5 15.50 12.29 -16.33
CA TYR A 5 14.16 12.20 -16.92
C TYR A 5 14.18 12.68 -18.37
N GLY A 6 13.43 11.99 -19.24
CA GLY A 6 13.19 12.39 -20.62
C GLY A 6 11.69 12.52 -20.88
N TYR A 7 11.27 13.61 -21.54
CA TYR A 7 9.87 13.92 -21.79
C TYR A 7 9.61 14.06 -23.29
N ASP A 8 8.38 13.85 -23.70
CA ASP A 8 7.92 14.20 -25.05
C ASP A 8 7.59 15.72 -25.14
N SER A 9 7.21 16.15 -26.34
CA SER A 9 6.90 17.58 -26.61
C SER A 9 5.64 18.10 -25.92
N VAL A 10 4.81 17.24 -25.36
CA VAL A 10 3.58 17.59 -24.61
C VAL A 10 3.71 17.38 -23.11
N GLY A 11 4.91 16.97 -22.64
CA GLY A 11 5.24 16.83 -21.23
C GLY A 11 5.01 15.46 -20.63
N ASN A 12 4.71 14.42 -21.44
CA ASN A 12 4.64 13.05 -20.91
C ASN A 12 6.05 12.51 -20.62
N LEU A 13 6.24 11.85 -19.49
CA LEU A 13 7.50 11.20 -19.13
C LEU A 13 7.74 10.00 -20.04
N LEU A 14 8.74 10.07 -20.92
CA LEU A 14 9.11 8.96 -21.80
C LEU A 14 10.12 8.00 -21.17
N THR A 15 11.09 8.56 -20.44
CA THR A 15 12.15 7.76 -19.83
C THR A 15 12.54 8.31 -18.47
N GLN A 16 12.93 7.41 -17.60
CA GLN A 16 13.54 7.71 -16.31
C GLN A 16 14.69 6.72 -16.07
N ALA A 17 15.87 7.21 -15.73
CA ALA A 17 17.00 6.36 -15.41
C ALA A 17 17.68 6.85 -14.13
N THR A 18 17.81 5.97 -13.16
CA THR A 18 18.52 6.21 -11.89
C THR A 18 19.80 5.39 -11.88
N SER A 19 20.89 6.05 -11.52
CA SER A 19 22.24 5.46 -11.43
C SER A 19 22.91 5.80 -10.09
N GLY A 20 23.88 4.96 -9.69
CA GLY A 20 24.66 5.10 -8.45
C GLY A 20 24.68 3.82 -7.65
N ALA A 21 24.17 3.86 -6.40
CA ALA A 21 24.16 2.67 -5.52
C ALA A 21 23.24 1.55 -6.05
N SER A 22 22.32 1.88 -6.93
CA SER A 22 21.45 0.96 -7.66
C SER A 22 21.14 1.53 -9.04
N GLU A 23 20.90 0.64 -10.01
CA GLU A 23 20.54 1.02 -11.37
C GLU A 23 19.11 0.53 -11.67
N ILE A 24 18.22 1.47 -11.97
CA ILE A 24 16.86 1.19 -12.41
C ILE A 24 16.48 2.18 -13.52
N ALA A 25 15.87 1.67 -14.58
CA ALA A 25 15.40 2.49 -15.69
C ALA A 25 13.97 2.11 -16.09
N PHE A 26 13.22 3.11 -16.51
CA PHE A 26 11.86 2.98 -17.03
C PHE A 26 11.76 3.65 -18.38
N SER A 27 10.93 3.09 -19.28
CA SER A 27 10.43 3.79 -20.44
C SER A 27 8.93 3.55 -20.59
N TYR A 28 8.22 4.59 -21.07
CA TYR A 28 6.76 4.60 -21.13
C TYR A 28 6.28 4.89 -22.55
N SER A 29 5.16 4.30 -22.92
CA SER A 29 4.39 4.65 -24.10
C SER A 29 2.96 5.04 -23.72
N TYR A 30 2.35 5.93 -24.51
CA TYR A 30 1.06 6.52 -24.19
C TYR A 30 0.09 6.41 -25.37
N ASN A 31 -1.19 6.36 -25.09
CA ASN A 31 -2.23 6.56 -26.09
C ASN A 31 -2.50 8.06 -26.31
N LYS A 32 -3.41 8.38 -27.26
CA LYS A 32 -3.77 9.76 -27.59
C LYS A 32 -4.44 10.53 -26.43
N ASN A 33 -4.94 9.84 -25.42
CA ASN A 33 -5.57 10.42 -24.23
C ASN A 33 -4.57 10.64 -23.09
N GLY A 34 -3.27 10.31 -23.29
CA GLY A 34 -2.24 10.43 -22.26
C GLY A 34 -2.20 9.27 -21.27
N TYR A 35 -2.94 8.18 -21.47
CA TYR A 35 -2.85 6.99 -20.62
C TYR A 35 -1.64 6.14 -21.01
N ILE A 36 -0.90 5.63 -20.01
CA ILE A 36 0.23 4.71 -20.22
C ILE A 36 -0.30 3.41 -20.83
N THR A 37 0.21 3.05 -22.02
CA THR A 37 -0.13 1.79 -22.69
C THR A 37 0.98 0.76 -22.63
N GLY A 38 2.19 1.18 -22.31
CA GLY A 38 3.34 0.30 -22.13
C GLY A 38 4.34 0.88 -21.14
N GLU A 39 4.99 -0.02 -20.43
CA GLU A 39 6.10 0.27 -19.53
C GLU A 39 7.19 -0.78 -19.75
N VAL A 40 8.42 -0.34 -19.86
CA VAL A 40 9.61 -1.22 -19.81
C VAL A 40 10.40 -0.82 -18.57
N ARG A 41 10.58 -1.77 -17.65
CA ARG A 41 11.41 -1.62 -16.44
C ARG A 41 12.67 -2.46 -16.60
N THR A 42 13.83 -1.88 -16.38
CA THR A 42 15.12 -2.57 -16.32
C THR A 42 15.74 -2.34 -14.96
N GLU A 43 16.05 -3.41 -14.25
CA GLU A 43 16.66 -3.38 -12.92
C GLU A 43 17.62 -4.56 -12.76
N GLY A 44 18.86 -4.30 -12.31
CA GLY A 44 19.88 -5.33 -12.14
C GLY A 44 20.13 -6.15 -13.42
N GLY A 45 20.01 -5.54 -14.60
CA GLY A 45 20.17 -6.18 -15.90
C GLY A 45 18.96 -7.04 -16.35
N LYS A 46 17.89 -7.10 -15.58
CA LYS A 46 16.64 -7.76 -15.96
C LYS A 46 15.65 -6.73 -16.50
N THR A 47 15.00 -7.09 -17.59
CA THR A 47 13.96 -6.26 -18.21
C THR A 47 12.60 -6.93 -18.05
N THR A 48 11.62 -6.15 -17.62
CA THR A 48 10.20 -6.54 -17.57
C THR A 48 9.40 -5.55 -18.40
N GLU A 49 8.58 -6.06 -19.30
CA GLU A 49 7.66 -5.26 -20.11
C GLU A 49 6.25 -5.45 -19.59
N SER A 50 5.49 -4.36 -19.54
CA SER A 50 4.08 -4.35 -19.13
C SER A 50 3.26 -3.60 -20.17
N THR A 51 2.07 -4.10 -20.49
CA THR A 51 1.09 -3.46 -21.38
C THR A 51 -0.23 -3.24 -20.65
N TYR A 52 -0.89 -2.13 -21.00
CA TYR A 52 -2.13 -1.68 -20.40
C TYR A 52 -3.17 -1.39 -21.48
N ALA A 53 -4.40 -1.85 -21.29
CA ALA A 53 -5.53 -1.50 -22.14
C ALA A 53 -6.62 -0.81 -21.35
N TYR A 54 -7.37 0.08 -22.02
CA TYR A 54 -8.42 0.90 -21.42
C TYR A 54 -9.68 0.87 -22.27
N ASP A 55 -10.82 1.02 -21.63
CA ASP A 55 -12.08 1.21 -22.33
C ASP A 55 -12.26 2.68 -22.81
N ALA A 56 -13.40 2.96 -23.42
CA ALA A 56 -13.71 4.30 -23.93
C ALA A 56 -13.89 5.36 -22.83
N LEU A 57 -14.12 4.96 -21.57
CA LEU A 57 -14.24 5.82 -20.40
C LEU A 57 -12.89 6.04 -19.70
N GLY A 58 -11.80 5.39 -20.18
CA GLY A 58 -10.48 5.47 -19.58
C GLY A 58 -10.28 4.53 -18.39
N GLN A 59 -11.16 3.55 -18.19
CA GLN A 59 -11.01 2.54 -17.15
C GLN A 59 -10.07 1.45 -17.63
N LEU A 60 -9.13 1.01 -16.78
CA LEU A 60 -8.18 -0.06 -17.10
C LEU A 60 -8.92 -1.38 -17.27
N THR A 61 -8.83 -2.00 -18.43
CA THR A 61 -9.49 -3.29 -18.75
C THR A 61 -8.53 -4.47 -18.74
N SER A 62 -7.23 -4.22 -18.95
CA SER A 62 -6.23 -5.28 -18.97
C SER A 62 -4.86 -4.73 -18.59
N PHE A 63 -4.12 -5.57 -17.86
CA PHE A 63 -2.69 -5.45 -17.58
C PHE A 63 -2.03 -6.79 -17.92
N LEU A 64 -0.95 -6.76 -18.72
CA LEU A 64 -0.17 -7.95 -19.06
C LEU A 64 1.31 -7.66 -18.86
N GLN A 65 2.00 -8.56 -18.19
CA GLN A 65 3.44 -8.50 -17.98
C GLN A 65 4.17 -9.58 -18.77
N SER A 66 5.37 -9.28 -19.28
CA SER A 66 6.20 -10.22 -20.04
C SER A 66 6.59 -11.49 -19.28
N THR A 67 6.39 -11.53 -17.97
CA THR A 67 6.52 -12.74 -17.14
C THR A 67 5.40 -13.74 -17.34
N GLY A 68 4.30 -13.34 -18.02
CA GLY A 68 3.07 -14.11 -18.19
C GLY A 68 2.01 -13.82 -17.14
N TYR A 69 2.27 -12.93 -16.16
CA TYR A 69 1.23 -12.48 -15.23
C TYR A 69 0.27 -11.51 -15.93
N GLU A 70 -1.03 -11.74 -15.78
CA GLU A 70 -2.09 -10.94 -16.41
C GLU A 70 -3.20 -10.61 -15.41
N GLU A 71 -3.80 -9.42 -15.57
CA GLU A 71 -5.02 -9.00 -14.89
C GLU A 71 -6.04 -8.50 -15.92
N GLN A 72 -7.30 -8.89 -15.76
CA GLN A 72 -8.43 -8.38 -16.54
C GLN A 72 -9.49 -7.81 -15.61
N TYR A 73 -10.15 -6.73 -16.04
CA TYR A 73 -11.10 -5.99 -15.23
C TYR A 73 -12.40 -5.73 -15.97
N ALA A 74 -13.54 -5.87 -15.27
CA ALA A 74 -14.85 -5.47 -15.77
C ALA A 74 -15.52 -4.49 -14.80
N TYR A 75 -16.33 -3.61 -15.34
CA TYR A 75 -16.98 -2.53 -14.61
C TYR A 75 -18.47 -2.48 -14.90
N ASP A 76 -19.26 -1.98 -13.95
CA ASP A 76 -20.65 -1.63 -14.17
C ASP A 76 -20.77 -0.23 -14.79
N LYS A 77 -22.03 0.20 -15.06
CA LYS A 77 -22.31 1.52 -15.64
C LYS A 77 -21.99 2.70 -14.71
N ALA A 78 -21.85 2.45 -13.41
CA ALA A 78 -21.48 3.45 -12.41
C ALA A 78 -19.96 3.56 -12.23
N GLY A 79 -19.18 2.70 -12.92
CA GLY A 79 -17.73 2.65 -12.83
C GLY A 79 -17.21 1.76 -11.70
N ASN A 80 -18.05 1.00 -11.01
CA ASN A 80 -17.62 0.06 -10.00
C ASN A 80 -17.02 -1.19 -10.66
N MET A 81 -15.86 -1.66 -10.20
CA MET A 81 -15.24 -2.91 -10.66
C MET A 81 -16.08 -4.11 -10.22
N THR A 82 -16.65 -4.83 -11.16
CA THR A 82 -17.53 -5.98 -10.89
C THR A 82 -16.82 -7.32 -10.97
N GLU A 83 -15.69 -7.36 -11.69
CA GLU A 83 -14.86 -8.56 -11.81
C GLU A 83 -13.38 -8.17 -11.98
N LYS A 84 -12.52 -8.97 -11.35
CA LYS A 84 -11.07 -8.96 -11.57
C LYS A 84 -10.64 -10.41 -11.78
N VAL A 85 -10.06 -10.72 -12.94
CA VAL A 85 -9.45 -12.02 -13.23
C VAL A 85 -7.94 -11.84 -13.17
N LEU A 86 -7.28 -12.70 -12.39
CA LEU A 86 -5.84 -12.74 -12.20
C LEU A 86 -5.35 -14.05 -12.81
N THR A 87 -4.43 -13.97 -13.75
CA THR A 87 -3.75 -15.15 -14.33
C THR A 87 -2.31 -15.17 -13.83
N GLY A 88 -1.93 -16.18 -13.08
CA GLY A 88 -0.57 -16.36 -12.59
C GLY A 88 0.42 -16.66 -13.72
N THR A 89 1.72 -16.56 -13.43
CA THR A 89 2.79 -16.93 -14.39
C THR A 89 2.78 -18.40 -14.76
N ASP A 90 2.04 -19.24 -14.04
CA ASP A 90 1.75 -20.66 -14.32
C ASP A 90 0.51 -20.88 -15.18
N GLY A 91 -0.18 -19.81 -15.57
CA GLY A 91 -1.41 -19.83 -16.35
C GLY A 91 -2.68 -20.17 -15.56
N ILE A 92 -2.61 -20.26 -14.23
CA ILE A 92 -3.78 -20.53 -13.39
C ILE A 92 -4.56 -19.23 -13.16
N GLU A 93 -5.88 -19.30 -13.39
CA GLU A 93 -6.77 -18.16 -13.25
C GLU A 93 -7.50 -18.15 -11.89
N THR A 94 -7.63 -16.97 -11.32
CA THR A 94 -8.49 -16.67 -10.16
C THR A 94 -9.42 -15.52 -10.50
N ALA A 95 -10.74 -15.74 -10.40
CA ALA A 95 -11.76 -14.73 -10.70
C ALA A 95 -12.42 -14.22 -9.42
N LEU A 96 -12.22 -12.94 -9.13
CA LEU A 96 -12.86 -12.23 -8.03
C LEU A 96 -14.07 -11.46 -8.54
N LYS A 97 -15.26 -11.71 -7.97
CA LYS A 97 -16.50 -11.03 -8.34
C LYS A 97 -16.96 -10.11 -7.22
N MET A 98 -17.31 -8.88 -7.55
CA MET A 98 -17.68 -7.84 -6.62
C MET A 98 -19.12 -7.40 -6.82
N SER A 99 -19.83 -7.12 -5.73
CA SER A 99 -21.19 -6.57 -5.74
C SER A 99 -21.28 -5.32 -4.88
N TYR A 100 -22.11 -4.38 -5.29
CA TYR A 100 -22.25 -3.08 -4.67
C TYR A 100 -23.70 -2.79 -4.29
N ASN A 101 -23.90 -1.97 -3.28
CA ASN A 101 -25.19 -1.42 -2.94
C ASN A 101 -25.52 -0.17 -3.81
N LYS A 102 -26.71 0.43 -3.59
CA LYS A 102 -27.14 1.63 -4.33
C LYS A 102 -26.28 2.87 -4.07
N GLY A 103 -25.47 2.86 -3.00
CA GLY A 103 -24.51 3.93 -2.67
C GLY A 103 -23.11 3.66 -3.22
N ASN A 104 -22.94 2.71 -4.14
CA ASN A 104 -21.66 2.28 -4.71
C ASN A 104 -20.66 1.76 -3.65
N GLN A 105 -21.15 1.27 -2.50
CA GLN A 105 -20.31 0.64 -1.49
C GLN A 105 -20.22 -0.86 -1.79
N LEU A 106 -19.01 -1.41 -1.76
CA LEU A 106 -18.72 -2.84 -1.97
C LEU A 106 -19.38 -3.65 -0.85
N THR A 107 -20.32 -4.53 -1.20
CA THR A 107 -21.04 -5.37 -0.23
C THR A 107 -20.47 -6.78 -0.14
N THR A 108 -19.99 -7.31 -1.27
CA THR A 108 -19.37 -8.65 -1.29
C THR A 108 -18.24 -8.73 -2.31
N MET A 109 -17.23 -9.55 -2.00
CA MET A 109 -16.22 -10.06 -2.93
C MET A 109 -16.21 -11.59 -2.83
N VAL A 110 -16.22 -12.28 -3.98
CA VAL A 110 -16.41 -13.74 -4.06
C VAL A 110 -15.31 -14.37 -4.91
N ASN A 111 -14.74 -15.48 -4.42
CA ASN A 111 -13.89 -16.39 -5.17
C ASN A 111 -14.45 -17.82 -5.01
N GLY A 112 -15.08 -18.35 -6.05
CA GLY A 112 -15.73 -19.66 -6.00
C GLY A 112 -16.81 -19.75 -4.92
N LYS A 113 -16.56 -20.51 -3.84
CA LYS A 113 -17.47 -20.67 -2.69
C LYS A 113 -17.13 -19.75 -1.53
N ASP A 114 -15.94 -19.19 -1.51
CA ASP A 114 -15.43 -18.33 -0.47
C ASP A 114 -15.83 -16.87 -0.76
N LYS A 115 -16.14 -16.12 0.28
CA LYS A 115 -16.57 -14.72 0.12
C LYS A 115 -16.17 -13.84 1.30
N ILE A 116 -15.95 -12.56 1.02
CA ILE A 116 -15.95 -11.50 2.02
C ILE A 116 -17.26 -10.73 1.94
N ALA A 117 -17.87 -10.47 3.09
CA ALA A 117 -18.99 -9.53 3.25
C ALA A 117 -18.49 -8.27 3.96
N TYR A 118 -18.91 -7.10 3.46
CA TYR A 118 -18.58 -5.79 4.00
C TYR A 118 -19.82 -5.14 4.59
N THR A 119 -19.73 -4.54 5.76
CA THR A 119 -20.83 -3.80 6.38
C THR A 119 -20.39 -2.37 6.69
N TYR A 120 -21.38 -1.48 6.69
CA TYR A 120 -21.19 -0.04 6.84
C TYR A 120 -22.14 0.52 7.88
N ASP A 121 -21.72 1.56 8.57
CA ASP A 121 -22.60 2.35 9.43
C ASP A 121 -23.48 3.29 8.62
N LYS A 122 -24.27 4.15 9.31
CA LYS A 122 -25.19 5.09 8.67
C LYS A 122 -24.49 6.25 7.95
N ASN A 123 -23.22 6.53 8.32
CA ASN A 123 -22.40 7.57 7.69
C ASN A 123 -21.68 7.05 6.45
N GLY A 124 -21.69 5.73 6.25
CA GLY A 124 -21.03 5.07 5.13
C GLY A 124 -19.61 4.58 5.46
N SER A 125 -19.19 4.67 6.71
CA SER A 125 -17.91 4.13 7.18
C SER A 125 -18.00 2.63 7.32
N MET A 126 -17.00 1.88 6.80
CA MET A 126 -16.95 0.42 6.84
C MET A 126 -16.65 -0.05 8.27
N VAL A 127 -17.57 -0.81 8.87
CA VAL A 127 -17.44 -1.28 10.25
C VAL A 127 -16.96 -2.73 10.37
N THR A 128 -17.22 -3.58 9.37
CA THR A 128 -16.67 -4.95 9.37
C THR A 128 -16.34 -5.45 7.97
N LYS A 129 -15.34 -6.34 7.91
CA LYS A 129 -15.11 -7.28 6.82
C LYS A 129 -15.18 -8.70 7.39
N VAL A 130 -15.95 -9.59 6.78
CA VAL A 130 -16.11 -10.96 7.23
C VAL A 130 -15.80 -11.91 6.08
N LEU A 131 -14.65 -12.60 6.14
CA LEU A 131 -14.34 -13.72 5.26
C LEU A 131 -15.08 -14.96 5.75
N THR A 132 -15.78 -15.64 4.86
CA THR A 132 -16.31 -17.00 5.06
C THR A 132 -15.63 -17.89 4.03
N SER A 133 -14.81 -18.81 4.48
CA SER A 133 -13.97 -19.66 3.64
C SER A 133 -14.05 -21.12 4.06
N GLN A 134 -13.89 -22.04 3.10
CA GLN A 134 -13.79 -23.46 3.37
C GLN A 134 -12.46 -23.81 4.07
N ALA A 135 -11.40 -23.07 3.81
CA ALA A 135 -10.08 -23.30 4.39
C ALA A 135 -9.95 -22.71 5.79
N TYR A 136 -10.49 -21.50 6.02
CA TYR A 136 -10.23 -20.71 7.23
C TYR A 136 -11.46 -20.54 8.13
N GLY A 137 -12.64 -21.04 7.71
CA GLY A 137 -13.88 -20.80 8.44
C GLY A 137 -14.33 -19.35 8.34
N LYS A 138 -14.60 -18.71 9.47
CA LYS A 138 -15.06 -17.30 9.56
C LYS A 138 -13.98 -16.45 10.21
N LEU A 139 -13.43 -15.48 9.47
CA LEU A 139 -12.47 -14.50 9.95
C LEU A 139 -13.07 -13.11 9.86
N THR A 140 -12.85 -12.25 10.86
CA THR A 140 -13.47 -10.92 10.93
C THR A 140 -12.44 -9.84 11.22
N ASP A 141 -12.42 -8.79 10.40
CA ASP A 141 -11.80 -7.50 10.72
C ASP A 141 -12.89 -6.53 11.14
N ALA A 142 -12.64 -5.73 12.18
CA ALA A 142 -13.57 -4.74 12.71
C ALA A 142 -12.93 -3.34 12.77
N TYR A 143 -13.75 -2.30 12.60
CA TYR A 143 -13.34 -0.91 12.54
C TYR A 143 -14.28 -0.04 13.37
N ALA A 144 -13.74 0.88 14.16
CA ALA A 144 -14.51 1.87 14.91
C ALA A 144 -14.10 3.29 14.54
N TYR A 145 -15.06 4.21 14.60
CA TYR A 145 -14.88 5.60 14.21
C TYR A 145 -15.40 6.55 15.29
N ASN A 146 -14.82 7.74 15.37
CA ASN A 146 -15.34 8.81 16.20
C ASN A 146 -16.49 9.58 15.51
N ALA A 147 -17.04 10.59 16.18
CA ALA A 147 -18.14 11.40 15.67
C ALA A 147 -17.76 12.26 14.43
N LEU A 148 -16.51 12.34 14.06
CA LEU A 148 -15.99 13.03 12.88
C LEU A 148 -15.63 12.03 11.75
N ASP A 149 -16.10 10.78 11.83
CA ASP A 149 -15.83 9.69 10.90
C ASP A 149 -14.33 9.36 10.74
N GLN A 150 -13.50 9.66 11.75
CA GLN A 150 -12.10 9.30 11.78
C GLN A 150 -11.94 7.92 12.42
N LEU A 151 -11.17 7.03 11.80
CA LEU A 151 -10.88 5.68 12.30
C LEU A 151 -10.14 5.75 13.64
N THR A 152 -10.75 5.27 14.71
CA THR A 152 -10.16 5.26 16.05
C THR A 152 -9.63 3.90 16.47
N GLU A 153 -10.17 2.81 15.91
CA GLU A 153 -9.74 1.46 16.22
C GLU A 153 -9.87 0.54 15.01
N TYR A 154 -8.91 -0.36 14.87
CA TYR A 154 -8.95 -1.50 13.97
C TYR A 154 -8.59 -2.76 14.76
N VAL A 155 -9.38 -3.82 14.61
CA VAL A 155 -9.14 -5.15 15.18
C VAL A 155 -9.17 -6.16 14.04
N GLY A 156 -8.06 -6.83 13.82
CA GLY A 156 -7.90 -7.87 12.82
C GLY A 156 -8.36 -9.24 13.31
N TYR A 157 -8.63 -10.14 12.37
CA TYR A 157 -9.09 -11.52 12.61
C TYR A 157 -8.13 -12.36 13.47
N ASP A 158 -6.89 -11.94 13.61
CA ASP A 158 -5.80 -12.61 14.33
C ASP A 158 -5.46 -11.93 15.65
N GLY A 159 -6.29 -10.98 16.09
CA GLY A 159 -6.07 -10.20 17.30
C GLY A 159 -5.08 -9.03 17.14
N TYR A 160 -4.54 -8.80 15.93
CA TYR A 160 -3.79 -7.57 15.66
C TYR A 160 -4.70 -6.36 15.86
N LYS A 161 -4.24 -5.40 16.65
CA LYS A 161 -5.03 -4.22 16.99
C LYS A 161 -4.26 -2.94 16.73
N GLN A 162 -4.98 -1.92 16.25
CA GLN A 162 -4.46 -0.55 16.12
C GLN A 162 -5.44 0.43 16.75
N GLU A 163 -4.91 1.44 17.42
CA GLU A 163 -5.65 2.60 17.92
C GLU A 163 -5.05 3.90 17.36
N PHE A 164 -5.91 4.89 17.09
CA PHE A 164 -5.51 6.14 16.46
C PHE A 164 -6.06 7.32 17.23
N THR A 165 -5.25 8.38 17.37
CA THR A 165 -5.66 9.66 17.92
C THR A 165 -5.47 10.76 16.91
N TYR A 166 -6.27 11.82 17.04
CA TYR A 166 -6.29 12.94 16.09
C TYR A 166 -6.32 14.28 16.84
N ASP A 167 -5.78 15.32 16.22
CA ASP A 167 -5.95 16.69 16.68
C ASP A 167 -7.30 17.28 16.24
N ALA A 168 -7.56 18.52 16.64
CA ALA A 168 -8.79 19.24 16.30
C ALA A 168 -8.93 19.54 14.79
N ASN A 169 -7.85 19.48 14.02
CA ASN A 169 -7.82 19.68 12.57
C ASN A 169 -7.97 18.38 11.80
N GLY A 170 -8.07 17.24 12.49
CA GLY A 170 -8.22 15.92 11.89
C GLY A 170 -6.91 15.26 11.52
N MET A 171 -5.77 15.79 11.94
CA MET A 171 -4.46 15.18 11.70
C MET A 171 -4.20 14.07 12.71
N ARG A 172 -3.69 12.93 12.25
CA ARG A 172 -3.35 11.81 13.12
C ARG A 172 -2.16 12.17 14.00
N LEU A 173 -2.36 12.22 15.32
CA LEU A 173 -1.30 12.48 16.30
C LEU A 173 -0.52 11.21 16.63
N SER A 174 -1.23 10.10 16.80
CA SER A 174 -0.57 8.84 17.11
C SER A 174 -1.28 7.63 16.50
N LYS A 175 -0.50 6.56 16.37
CA LYS A 175 -0.95 5.19 16.11
C LYS A 175 -0.33 4.30 17.19
N SER A 176 -1.14 3.57 17.93
CA SER A 176 -0.69 2.50 18.82
C SER A 176 -1.07 1.17 18.20
N GLU A 177 -0.18 0.20 18.24
CA GLU A 177 -0.42 -1.12 17.65
C GLU A 177 0.13 -2.23 18.53
N VAL A 178 -0.52 -3.39 18.46
CA VAL A 178 -0.17 -4.60 19.21
C VAL A 178 -0.43 -5.84 18.35
N GLY A 179 0.40 -6.86 18.54
CA GLY A 179 0.36 -8.07 17.74
C GLY A 179 1.30 -8.02 16.54
N ASN A 180 1.23 -9.04 15.69
CA ASN A 180 2.10 -9.15 14.51
C ASN A 180 1.44 -8.50 13.29
N GLY A 181 1.98 -7.38 12.82
CA GLY A 181 1.53 -6.71 11.61
C GLY A 181 1.87 -7.43 10.29
N ASN A 182 2.72 -8.48 10.34
CA ASN A 182 3.04 -9.29 9.15
C ASN A 182 1.97 -10.36 8.94
N ARG A 183 0.86 -9.97 8.33
CA ARG A 183 -0.32 -10.80 8.07
C ARG A 183 -0.90 -10.50 6.70
N SER A 184 -1.55 -11.48 6.10
CA SER A 184 -2.33 -11.25 4.89
C SER A 184 -3.69 -10.61 5.22
N THR A 185 -4.15 -9.74 4.33
CA THR A 185 -5.50 -9.19 4.38
C THR A 185 -6.55 -10.27 4.07
N LEU A 186 -7.80 -10.03 4.46
CA LEU A 186 -8.88 -10.96 4.11
C LEU A 186 -9.06 -11.10 2.59
N GLU A 187 -8.80 -10.03 1.84
CA GLU A 187 -8.84 -10.03 0.38
C GLU A 187 -7.70 -10.88 -0.22
N GLU A 188 -6.50 -10.86 0.36
CA GLU A 188 -5.39 -11.73 -0.05
C GLU A 188 -5.69 -13.19 0.28
N LEU A 189 -6.23 -13.48 1.47
CA LEU A 189 -6.66 -14.84 1.83
C LEU A 189 -7.76 -15.35 0.90
N LEU A 190 -8.73 -14.51 0.51
CA LEU A 190 -9.77 -14.85 -0.46
C LEU A 190 -9.20 -15.12 -1.85
N ARG A 191 -8.24 -14.30 -2.27
CA ARG A 191 -7.53 -14.46 -3.56
C ARG A 191 -6.74 -15.77 -3.63
N GLY A 192 -6.10 -16.13 -2.52
CA GLY A 192 -5.14 -17.24 -2.44
C GLY A 192 -3.78 -16.91 -3.08
N ASN A 193 -2.91 -17.92 -3.15
CA ASN A 193 -1.61 -17.80 -3.81
C ASN A 193 -1.77 -17.78 -5.32
N ILE A 194 -1.10 -16.83 -5.98
CA ILE A 194 -1.07 -16.66 -7.43
C ILE A 194 0.40 -16.55 -7.85
N ALA A 195 0.83 -17.40 -8.76
CA ALA A 195 2.20 -17.40 -9.25
C ALA A 195 2.55 -16.03 -9.89
N GLY A 196 3.69 -15.47 -9.48
CA GLY A 196 4.12 -14.13 -9.89
C GLY A 196 3.72 -13.00 -8.93
N LEU A 197 2.90 -13.28 -7.91
CA LEU A 197 2.61 -12.36 -6.82
C LEU A 197 3.29 -12.83 -5.51
N PRO A 198 3.46 -11.93 -4.52
CA PRO A 198 3.91 -12.32 -3.19
C PRO A 198 3.01 -13.40 -2.59
N GLU A 199 3.63 -14.37 -1.92
CA GLU A 199 2.90 -15.41 -1.19
C GLU A 199 2.07 -14.82 -0.06
N ILE A 200 0.90 -15.44 0.22
CA ILE A 200 0.09 -15.06 1.36
C ILE A 200 0.68 -15.62 2.65
N VAL A 201 0.50 -14.86 3.74
CA VAL A 201 0.79 -15.33 5.10
C VAL A 201 -0.46 -16.05 5.61
N GLU A 202 -0.41 -17.37 5.65
CA GLU A 202 -1.52 -18.21 6.10
C GLU A 202 -1.78 -17.99 7.60
N PRO A 203 -3.05 -17.83 8.04
CA PRO A 203 -3.37 -17.76 9.45
C PRO A 203 -3.06 -19.10 10.13
N THR A 204 -2.46 -19.05 11.31
CA THR A 204 -2.23 -20.26 12.14
C THR A 204 -3.55 -20.79 12.69
N GLN A 205 -3.59 -22.08 13.08
CA GLN A 205 -4.77 -22.69 13.65
C GLN A 205 -5.23 -21.96 14.95
N GLY A 206 -4.30 -21.41 15.73
CA GLY A 206 -4.61 -20.58 16.89
C GLY A 206 -5.32 -19.29 16.53
N GLN A 207 -4.91 -18.62 15.45
CA GLN A 207 -5.54 -17.40 14.95
C GLN A 207 -6.94 -17.65 14.36
N ILE A 208 -7.16 -18.83 13.73
CA ILE A 208 -8.46 -19.21 13.17
C ILE A 208 -9.49 -19.47 14.29
N ASN A 209 -9.05 -20.00 15.43
CA ASN A 209 -9.91 -20.43 16.54
C ASN A 209 -9.90 -19.43 17.72
N ALA A 210 -9.22 -18.28 17.59
CA ALA A 210 -9.15 -17.31 18.68
C ALA A 210 -10.53 -16.69 18.92
N ASP A 211 -11.17 -17.10 20.04
CA ASP A 211 -12.24 -16.31 20.65
C ASP A 211 -11.59 -15.11 21.37
N GLU A 212 -12.32 -14.00 21.57
CA GLU A 212 -11.83 -12.81 22.29
C GLU A 212 -11.18 -13.11 23.66
N ALA A 213 -11.51 -14.28 24.24
CA ALA A 213 -10.98 -14.75 25.53
C ALA A 213 -9.54 -15.31 25.47
N ASP A 214 -9.03 -15.64 24.28
CA ASP A 214 -7.69 -16.22 24.09
C ASP A 214 -6.63 -15.19 23.70
N MET A 215 -6.96 -13.90 23.72
CA MET A 215 -6.00 -12.81 23.48
C MET A 215 -4.95 -12.80 24.59
N PRO A 216 -3.64 -12.64 24.27
CA PRO A 216 -2.59 -12.53 25.27
C PRO A 216 -2.91 -11.42 26.28
N THR A 217 -2.87 -11.73 27.57
CA THR A 217 -3.22 -10.79 28.66
C THR A 217 -2.19 -9.68 28.87
N GLU A 218 -1.00 -9.82 28.29
CA GLU A 218 0.06 -8.79 28.27
C GLU A 218 0.48 -8.57 26.82
N LEU A 219 -0.17 -7.62 26.17
CA LEU A 219 0.16 -7.21 24.80
C LEU A 219 1.23 -6.13 24.84
N GLU A 220 2.34 -6.35 24.15
CA GLU A 220 3.38 -5.32 23.97
C GLU A 220 2.91 -4.31 22.92
N TRP A 221 2.49 -3.12 23.38
CA TRP A 221 2.12 -2.01 22.53
C TRP A 221 3.34 -1.27 21.99
N ALA A 222 3.31 -0.91 20.72
CA ALA A 222 4.19 0.09 20.14
C ALA A 222 3.34 1.31 19.75
N THR A 223 3.76 2.49 20.22
CA THR A 223 3.09 3.76 19.89
C THR A 223 3.98 4.59 18.98
N THR A 224 3.44 5.00 17.84
CA THR A 224 4.08 5.93 16.90
C THR A 224 3.41 7.29 16.99
N GLU A 225 4.19 8.32 17.29
CA GLU A 225 3.79 9.72 17.29
C GLU A 225 4.29 10.39 16.01
N TYR A 226 3.49 11.29 15.43
CA TYR A 226 3.78 11.97 14.17
C TYR A 226 4.03 13.45 14.38
N LEU A 227 5.08 13.98 13.77
CA LEU A 227 5.35 15.41 13.66
C LEU A 227 5.14 15.86 12.22
N TYR A 228 4.38 16.96 12.04
CA TYR A 228 4.00 17.48 10.73
C TYR A 228 4.64 18.84 10.43
N ASP A 229 4.99 19.06 9.16
CA ASP A 229 5.20 20.40 8.61
C ASP A 229 3.83 21.01 8.27
N LEU A 230 3.46 22.06 9.00
CA LEU A 230 2.20 22.77 8.82
C LEU A 230 2.35 24.01 7.90
N THR A 231 3.54 24.25 7.36
CA THR A 231 3.82 25.42 6.49
C THR A 231 3.47 25.17 5.04
N GLN A 232 3.24 23.91 4.66
CA GLN A 232 2.89 23.50 3.31
C GLN A 232 1.37 23.52 3.10
N GLU A 233 0.91 23.67 1.85
CA GLU A 233 -0.51 23.58 1.48
C GLU A 233 -1.09 22.19 1.85
N TYR A 234 -0.29 21.14 1.66
CA TYR A 234 -0.58 19.78 2.14
C TYR A 234 0.42 19.43 3.23
N TYR A 235 -0.09 19.17 4.43
CA TYR A 235 0.75 18.84 5.58
C TYR A 235 1.53 17.56 5.36
N GLN A 236 2.83 17.60 5.64
CA GLN A 236 3.74 16.47 5.45
C GLN A 236 4.26 15.98 6.79
N VAL A 237 4.30 14.66 6.99
CA VAL A 237 4.97 14.06 8.17
C VAL A 237 6.47 14.25 8.00
N ILE A 238 7.08 15.07 8.86
CA ILE A 238 8.54 15.30 8.84
C ILE A 238 9.30 14.33 9.73
N SER A 239 8.65 13.77 10.76
CA SER A 239 9.21 12.66 11.52
C SER A 239 8.12 11.84 12.18
N GLU A 240 8.46 10.60 12.48
CA GLU A 240 7.69 9.70 13.34
C GLU A 240 8.60 9.11 14.41
N THR A 241 8.09 8.99 15.63
CA THR A 241 8.81 8.38 16.75
C THR A 241 7.99 7.21 17.27
N THR A 242 8.54 6.01 17.18
CA THR A 242 7.90 4.80 17.71
C THR A 242 8.53 4.41 19.04
N THR A 243 7.70 4.24 20.07
CA THR A 243 8.09 3.83 21.40
C THR A 243 7.40 2.51 21.75
N SER A 244 8.15 1.47 22.12
CA SER A 244 7.61 0.20 22.61
C SER A 244 7.22 0.28 24.08
N SER A 245 6.38 -0.65 24.56
CA SER A 245 5.99 -0.78 25.96
C SER A 245 7.19 -0.96 26.90
N GLY A 246 8.29 -1.53 26.42
CA GLY A 246 9.58 -1.63 27.14
C GLY A 246 10.38 -0.32 27.21
N GLY A 247 9.87 0.78 26.63
CA GLY A 247 10.49 2.11 26.67
C GLY A 247 11.57 2.32 25.60
N ALA A 248 11.87 1.35 24.75
CA ALA A 248 12.77 1.54 23.61
C ALA A 248 12.09 2.46 22.58
N SER A 249 12.81 3.46 22.10
CA SER A 249 12.31 4.45 21.13
C SER A 249 13.19 4.54 19.91
N SER A 250 12.56 4.68 18.74
CA SER A 250 13.23 4.94 17.47
C SER A 250 12.54 6.06 16.72
N THR A 251 13.32 6.95 16.09
CA THR A 251 12.79 8.05 15.30
C THR A 251 13.23 7.91 13.85
N THR A 252 12.29 8.08 12.93
CA THR A 252 12.53 8.22 11.50
C THR A 252 12.17 9.65 11.07
N ALA A 253 13.12 10.37 10.49
CA ALA A 253 12.89 11.69 9.89
C ALA A 253 12.80 11.55 8.37
N TYR A 254 12.04 12.45 7.73
CA TYR A 254 11.78 12.42 6.30
C TYR A 254 12.24 13.69 5.61
N ALA A 255 12.81 13.56 4.42
CA ALA A 255 13.07 14.66 3.52
C ALA A 255 12.15 14.58 2.30
N TYR A 256 11.66 15.73 1.87
CA TYR A 256 10.73 15.89 0.75
C TYR A 256 11.31 16.82 -0.32
N GLY A 257 11.00 16.53 -1.58
CA GLY A 257 10.98 17.44 -2.71
C GLY A 257 9.53 17.55 -3.16
N LEU A 258 9.23 17.26 -4.41
CA LEU A 258 7.83 17.04 -4.86
C LEU A 258 7.24 15.77 -4.23
N GLU A 259 8.10 14.78 -3.97
CA GLU A 259 7.78 13.52 -3.32
C GLU A 259 8.69 13.32 -2.10
N ARG A 260 8.45 12.28 -1.28
CA ARG A 260 9.36 11.89 -0.20
C ARG A 260 10.65 11.32 -0.80
N ILE A 261 11.76 12.04 -0.69
CA ILE A 261 13.04 11.64 -1.30
C ILE A 261 13.90 10.75 -0.40
N ALA A 262 13.80 10.87 0.92
CA ALA A 262 14.54 10.03 1.84
C ALA A 262 13.87 9.90 3.21
N ALA A 263 14.23 8.79 3.90
CA ALA A 263 14.00 8.57 5.33
C ALA A 263 15.35 8.39 6.03
N PHE A 264 15.44 8.84 7.27
CA PHE A 264 16.65 8.80 8.10
C PHE A 264 16.31 8.22 9.46
N THR A 265 17.09 7.24 9.89
CA THR A 265 17.12 6.75 11.27
C THR A 265 18.46 7.08 11.90
N SER A 266 18.69 6.70 13.18
CA SER A 266 20.02 6.81 13.81
C SER A 266 21.13 6.11 13.03
N ASP A 267 20.81 5.02 12.33
CA ASP A 267 21.77 4.06 11.79
C ASP A 267 21.75 4.00 10.27
N SER A 268 20.73 4.52 9.63
CA SER A 268 20.56 4.34 8.20
C SER A 268 19.87 5.52 7.51
N ARG A 269 20.13 5.61 6.20
CA ARG A 269 19.39 6.45 5.27
C ARG A 269 18.76 5.56 4.21
N THR A 270 17.45 5.70 4.01
CA THR A 270 16.73 5.10 2.88
C THR A 270 16.39 6.19 1.86
N SER A 271 16.83 6.01 0.62
CA SER A 271 16.49 6.89 -0.51
C SER A 271 15.42 6.21 -1.36
N TYR A 272 14.43 6.97 -1.82
CA TYR A 272 13.32 6.48 -2.62
C TYR A 272 13.51 6.83 -4.10
N VAL A 273 13.21 5.89 -4.98
CA VAL A 273 13.10 6.07 -6.42
C VAL A 273 11.65 5.81 -6.79
N TYR A 274 11.03 6.74 -7.50
CA TYR A 274 9.64 6.64 -7.96
C TYR A 274 9.59 6.25 -9.43
N ASP A 275 8.54 5.55 -9.83
CA ASP A 275 8.21 5.36 -11.24
C ASP A 275 7.47 6.59 -11.81
N GLY A 276 7.14 6.57 -13.09
CA GLY A 276 6.44 7.67 -13.76
C GLY A 276 4.98 7.87 -13.30
N ARG A 277 4.46 7.00 -12.43
CA ARG A 277 3.13 7.09 -11.80
C ARG A 277 3.20 7.65 -10.38
N GLY A 278 4.41 7.95 -9.88
CA GLY A 278 4.62 8.40 -8.51
C GLY A 278 4.63 7.26 -7.48
N SER A 279 4.69 5.99 -7.90
CA SER A 279 4.82 4.85 -6.99
C SER A 279 6.29 4.63 -6.63
N VAL A 280 6.56 4.22 -5.37
CA VAL A 280 7.94 3.85 -4.98
C VAL A 280 8.36 2.60 -5.75
N ALA A 281 9.25 2.78 -6.70
CA ALA A 281 9.80 1.70 -7.52
C ALA A 281 10.95 0.99 -6.82
N GLN A 282 11.71 1.71 -5.99
CA GLN A 282 12.85 1.18 -5.26
C GLN A 282 13.09 1.98 -3.98
N ALA A 283 13.50 1.29 -2.91
CA ALA A 283 14.00 1.88 -1.68
C ALA A 283 15.43 1.36 -1.45
N ILE A 284 16.40 2.28 -1.36
CA ILE A 284 17.82 1.97 -1.22
C ILE A 284 18.27 2.40 0.16
N THR A 285 18.54 1.44 1.04
CA THR A 285 19.02 1.70 2.40
C THR A 285 20.54 1.54 2.47
N ALA A 286 21.19 2.54 3.04
CA ALA A 286 22.63 2.54 3.33
C ALA A 286 22.85 2.90 4.80
N PRO A 287 23.87 2.29 5.47
CA PRO A 287 24.23 2.68 6.83
C PRO A 287 24.77 4.11 6.83
N VAL A 288 24.47 4.85 7.88
CA VAL A 288 25.11 6.16 8.14
C VAL A 288 26.49 5.87 8.75
N THR A 289 27.55 6.05 7.94
CA THR A 289 28.94 5.90 8.40
C THR A 289 29.52 7.26 8.73
N GLY A 290 29.73 7.55 10.02
CA GLY A 290 30.50 8.70 10.52
C GLY A 290 29.70 9.89 11.01
N GLU A 291 30.07 10.38 12.16
CA GLU A 291 29.70 11.57 12.94
C GLU A 291 28.21 12.00 12.89
N ALA A 292 27.67 12.14 14.09
CA ALA A 292 26.30 12.53 14.40
C ALA A 292 25.70 13.47 13.36
N VAL A 293 24.52 13.11 12.88
CA VAL A 293 23.63 14.04 12.18
C VAL A 293 23.36 15.21 13.12
N SER A 294 24.20 16.22 13.05
CA SER A 294 23.91 17.51 13.68
C SER A 294 22.65 18.04 12.98
N SER A 295 21.80 18.67 13.71
CA SER A 295 20.45 19.17 13.42
C SER A 295 20.31 20.14 12.22
N ALA A 296 21.04 19.93 11.15
CA ALA A 296 20.91 20.67 9.90
C ALA A 296 20.41 19.70 8.82
N LEU A 297 19.20 19.92 8.34
CA LEU A 297 18.72 19.34 7.09
C LEU A 297 19.78 19.58 6.00
N PRO A 298 20.16 18.57 5.22
CA PRO A 298 21.11 18.79 4.12
C PRO A 298 20.50 19.80 3.14
N ASP A 299 21.33 20.78 2.73
CA ASP A 299 21.00 21.73 1.68
C ASP A 299 20.77 20.96 0.38
N VAL A 300 19.53 20.71 0.01
CA VAL A 300 19.18 19.99 -1.22
C VAL A 300 19.05 21.01 -2.33
N SER A 301 20.14 21.25 -3.03
CA SER A 301 20.08 21.98 -4.31
C SER A 301 19.51 21.06 -5.39
N VAL A 302 18.25 21.28 -5.76
CA VAL A 302 17.64 20.68 -6.95
C VAL A 302 18.13 21.49 -8.14
N GLN A 303 18.95 20.89 -9.00
CA GLN A 303 19.16 21.42 -10.35
C GLN A 303 17.98 21.00 -11.23
N VAL A 304 17.22 21.99 -11.73
CA VAL A 304 16.15 21.84 -12.70
C VAL A 304 16.75 21.63 -14.10
#